data_e357679d5d0580236a529930a07c0df7
#
_entry.id   e357679d5d0580236a529930a07c0df7
#
_cell.length_a   1.000
_cell.length_b   1.000
_cell.length_c   1.000
_cell.angle_alpha   90.00
_cell.angle_beta   90.00
_cell.angle_gamma   90.00
#
_symmetry.space_group_name_H-M   'P 1'
#
loop_
_entity.id
_entity.type
_entity.pdbx_description
1 polymer ?
#
loop_
_entity_poly.entity_id
_entity_poly.type
_entity_poly.pdbx_seq_one_letter_code
_entity_poly.pdbx_strand_id
1 'polypeptide(L)'
;MPVPVGHRAWQEEWVTVRCGHCGHDGEWPRPELGCPCGTVLRIPVAGPRAPAPAAPAALPKSPGCPVFRSVPIRTARDAVTAAVLYLRRLGHEDVRRAHRCPPAGVGLAGRGVLARVDPSSRPATLRDVECLWLTAMTESARCLYFSLSGYAEDARARADALGVPLFLLDPTGVPQPVNGPADALDAGGA
;
A
#
# COMPACT_ATOMS: atom_id res chain seq x y z
N MET A 1 -36.32 31.98 -3.83
CA MET A 1 -37.10 30.86 -4.38
C MET A 1 -36.18 29.65 -4.47
N PRO A 2 -36.50 28.51 -3.85
CA PRO A 2 -35.70 27.31 -4.00
C PRO A 2 -35.86 26.77 -5.42
N VAL A 3 -34.72 26.52 -6.07
CA VAL A 3 -34.68 25.89 -7.38
C VAL A 3 -35.01 24.38 -7.20
N PRO A 4 -35.97 23.81 -7.93
CA PRO A 4 -36.27 22.39 -7.83
C PRO A 4 -35.06 21.58 -8.31
N VAL A 5 -34.57 20.70 -7.44
CA VAL A 5 -33.56 19.72 -7.80
C VAL A 5 -34.25 18.70 -8.73
N GLY A 6 -33.96 18.75 -10.01
CA GLY A 6 -34.41 17.76 -10.97
C GLY A 6 -33.80 16.40 -10.61
N HIS A 7 -34.67 15.43 -10.27
CA HIS A 7 -34.23 14.03 -10.18
C HIS A 7 -33.76 13.60 -11.57
N ARG A 8 -32.45 13.41 -11.72
CA ARG A 8 -31.90 12.72 -12.89
C ARG A 8 -32.41 11.28 -12.86
N ALA A 9 -33.13 10.89 -13.90
CA ALA A 9 -33.51 9.52 -14.09
C ALA A 9 -32.25 8.65 -14.20
N TRP A 10 -32.12 7.67 -13.33
CA TRP A 10 -31.02 6.68 -13.26
C TRP A 10 -31.10 5.66 -14.40
N GLN A 11 -31.52 6.06 -15.59
CA GLN A 11 -31.88 5.15 -16.66
C GLN A 11 -30.78 4.79 -17.65
N GLU A 12 -29.58 5.35 -17.54
CA GLU A 12 -28.58 5.08 -18.58
C GLU A 12 -27.22 4.75 -18.00
N GLU A 13 -26.77 3.56 -18.37
CA GLU A 13 -25.41 3.01 -18.26
C GLU A 13 -25.03 2.38 -16.92
N TRP A 14 -25.59 1.20 -16.71
CA TRP A 14 -25.06 0.23 -15.74
C TRP A 14 -23.82 -0.47 -16.33
N VAL A 15 -22.82 -0.71 -15.50
CA VAL A 15 -21.61 -1.42 -15.87
C VAL A 15 -21.58 -2.72 -15.10
N THR A 16 -21.46 -3.83 -15.80
CA THR A 16 -21.27 -5.13 -15.16
C THR A 16 -19.81 -5.26 -14.76
N VAL A 17 -19.55 -5.41 -13.46
CA VAL A 17 -18.20 -5.62 -12.91
C VAL A 17 -18.11 -7.01 -12.31
N ARG A 18 -17.18 -7.81 -12.80
CA ARG A 18 -16.89 -9.13 -12.27
C ARG A 18 -15.91 -9.06 -11.11
N CYS A 19 -16.28 -9.60 -9.97
CA CYS A 19 -15.40 -9.70 -8.83
C CYS A 19 -14.25 -10.69 -9.14
N GLY A 20 -12.99 -10.19 -9.09
CA GLY A 20 -11.82 -11.03 -9.35
C GLY A 20 -11.59 -12.14 -8.30
N HIS A 21 -12.20 -12.01 -7.12
CA HIS A 21 -12.03 -12.96 -6.02
C HIS A 21 -13.06 -14.10 -6.05
N CYS A 22 -14.36 -13.77 -6.18
CA CYS A 22 -15.45 -14.76 -6.12
C CYS A 22 -16.10 -15.03 -7.48
N GLY A 23 -15.74 -14.31 -8.54
CA GLY A 23 -16.30 -14.45 -9.88
C GLY A 23 -17.74 -13.94 -10.03
N HIS A 24 -18.33 -13.34 -9.00
CA HIS A 24 -19.69 -12.81 -9.05
C HIS A 24 -19.75 -11.56 -9.93
N ASP A 25 -20.77 -11.48 -10.79
CA ASP A 25 -21.04 -10.32 -11.63
C ASP A 25 -22.05 -9.41 -10.90
N GLY A 26 -21.64 -8.16 -10.66
CA GLY A 26 -22.47 -7.12 -10.06
C GLY A 26 -22.72 -5.99 -11.07
N GLU A 27 -23.92 -5.46 -11.10
CA GLU A 27 -24.26 -4.28 -11.88
C GLU A 27 -24.10 -3.02 -11.04
N TRP A 28 -23.35 -2.06 -11.56
CA TRP A 28 -23.05 -0.81 -10.88
C TRP A 28 -23.35 0.38 -11.79
N PRO A 29 -23.91 1.49 -11.26
CA PRO A 29 -24.05 2.71 -12.04
C PRO A 29 -22.69 3.25 -12.42
N ARG A 30 -22.55 3.83 -13.61
CA ARG A 30 -21.32 4.49 -14.03
C ARG A 30 -20.94 5.58 -13.04
N PRO A 31 -19.69 5.61 -12.55
CA PRO A 31 -19.25 6.61 -11.60
C PRO A 31 -19.15 7.98 -12.29
N GLU A 32 -19.89 8.94 -11.76
CA GLU A 32 -19.87 10.34 -12.18
C GLU A 32 -19.49 11.24 -11.00
N LEU A 33 -18.63 12.21 -11.26
CA LEU A 33 -18.28 13.25 -10.30
C LEU A 33 -18.90 14.58 -10.74
N GLY A 34 -19.86 15.09 -9.97
CA GLY A 34 -20.46 16.41 -10.18
C GLY A 34 -19.66 17.52 -9.52
N CYS A 35 -19.29 18.55 -10.29
CA CYS A 35 -18.72 19.75 -9.74
C CYS A 35 -19.84 20.75 -9.37
N PRO A 36 -19.72 21.55 -8.31
CA PRO A 36 -20.69 22.62 -7.99
C PRO A 36 -20.92 23.63 -9.12
N CYS A 37 -19.99 23.77 -10.07
CA CYS A 37 -20.13 24.61 -11.26
C CYS A 37 -21.05 24.00 -12.35
N GLY A 38 -21.59 22.77 -12.13
CA GLY A 38 -22.43 22.08 -13.08
C GLY A 38 -21.70 21.13 -14.06
N THR A 39 -20.39 21.09 -14.02
CA THR A 39 -19.60 20.15 -14.84
C THR A 39 -19.69 18.74 -14.25
N VAL A 40 -19.98 17.74 -15.09
CA VAL A 40 -20.01 16.33 -14.70
C VAL A 40 -18.83 15.62 -15.38
N LEU A 41 -17.95 15.03 -14.56
CA LEU A 41 -16.86 14.18 -15.04
C LEU A 41 -17.33 12.72 -15.02
N ARG A 42 -17.29 12.07 -16.18
CA ARG A 42 -17.55 10.64 -16.30
C ARG A 42 -16.23 9.89 -16.24
N ILE A 43 -16.13 8.93 -15.32
CA ILE A 43 -14.94 8.08 -15.24
C ILE A 43 -15.08 6.98 -16.28
N PRO A 44 -14.16 6.88 -17.26
CA PRO A 44 -14.23 5.81 -18.26
C PRO A 44 -13.98 4.47 -17.57
N VAL A 45 -14.96 3.58 -17.63
CA VAL A 45 -14.81 2.19 -17.19
C VAL A 45 -14.35 1.40 -18.42
N ALA A 46 -13.19 0.73 -18.30
CA ALA A 46 -12.70 -0.16 -19.33
C ALA A 46 -13.71 -1.31 -19.50
N GLY A 47 -14.28 -1.44 -20.71
CA GLY A 47 -15.14 -2.58 -21.04
C GLY A 47 -14.42 -3.91 -20.91
N PRO A 48 -15.14 -5.06 -20.99
CA PRO A 48 -14.50 -6.36 -20.93
C PRO A 48 -13.40 -6.41 -22.01
N ARG A 49 -12.16 -6.52 -21.54
CA ARG A 49 -11.00 -6.62 -22.42
C ARG A 49 -11.15 -7.92 -23.20
N ALA A 50 -11.30 -7.82 -24.51
CA ALA A 50 -11.21 -8.99 -25.38
C ALA A 50 -9.96 -9.79 -24.98
N PRO A 51 -10.02 -11.14 -24.94
CA PRO A 51 -8.86 -11.93 -24.59
C PRO A 51 -7.72 -11.51 -25.51
N ALA A 52 -6.67 -10.97 -24.93
CA ALA A 52 -5.47 -10.62 -25.66
C ALA A 52 -5.00 -11.88 -26.39
N PRO A 53 -4.61 -11.78 -27.67
CA PRO A 53 -4.04 -12.91 -28.36
C PRO A 53 -2.89 -13.44 -27.51
N ALA A 54 -2.84 -14.77 -27.35
CA ALA A 54 -1.85 -15.46 -26.55
C ALA A 54 -0.46 -14.85 -26.80
N ALA A 55 0.13 -14.29 -25.76
CA ALA A 55 1.45 -13.69 -25.85
C ALA A 55 2.44 -14.79 -26.27
N PRO A 56 3.30 -14.51 -27.26
CA PRO A 56 4.39 -15.43 -27.56
C PRO A 56 5.32 -15.52 -26.34
N ALA A 57 5.74 -16.76 -26.13
CA ALA A 57 6.72 -17.25 -25.19
C ALA A 57 7.62 -16.23 -24.49
N ALA A 58 7.73 -16.44 -23.18
CA ALA A 58 8.88 -16.16 -22.33
C ALA A 58 9.56 -14.81 -22.58
N LEU A 59 9.10 -13.82 -21.83
CA LEU A 59 9.96 -12.68 -21.49
C LEU A 59 11.25 -13.23 -20.87
N PRO A 60 12.42 -12.72 -21.30
CA PRO A 60 13.68 -13.08 -20.68
C PRO A 60 13.56 -12.79 -19.18
N LYS A 61 13.97 -13.74 -18.35
CA LYS A 61 14.09 -13.55 -16.91
C LYS A 61 14.79 -12.22 -16.68
N SER A 62 14.11 -11.29 -16.02
CA SER A 62 14.69 -10.03 -15.60
C SER A 62 16.04 -10.32 -14.93
N PRO A 63 17.07 -9.53 -15.19
CA PRO A 63 18.38 -9.71 -14.56
C PRO A 63 18.18 -9.78 -13.06
N GLY A 64 18.69 -10.85 -12.45
CA GLY A 64 18.39 -11.32 -11.11
C GLY A 64 18.11 -10.22 -10.09
N CYS A 65 17.03 -10.39 -9.35
CA CYS A 65 16.70 -9.57 -8.21
C CYS A 65 17.98 -9.33 -7.40
N PRO A 66 18.41 -8.09 -7.15
CA PRO A 66 19.67 -7.82 -6.46
C PRO A 66 19.61 -8.54 -5.12
N VAL A 67 20.60 -9.41 -4.89
CA VAL A 67 20.75 -10.13 -3.63
C VAL A 67 20.64 -9.12 -2.50
N PHE A 68 19.61 -9.26 -1.66
CA PHE A 68 19.41 -8.37 -0.53
C PHE A 68 20.66 -8.38 0.35
N ARG A 69 21.39 -7.29 0.40
CA ARG A 69 22.53 -7.12 1.30
C ARG A 69 22.01 -6.51 2.58
N SER A 70 21.96 -7.31 3.63
CA SER A 70 21.63 -6.82 4.97
C SER A 70 22.71 -5.92 5.51
N VAL A 71 22.31 -4.90 6.27
CA VAL A 71 23.21 -3.98 6.98
C VAL A 71 23.00 -4.19 8.48
N PRO A 72 24.00 -4.64 9.25
CA PRO A 72 23.86 -4.84 10.69
C PRO A 72 23.38 -3.55 11.38
N ILE A 73 22.35 -3.66 12.21
CA ILE A 73 21.72 -2.52 12.88
C ILE A 73 22.42 -2.26 14.22
N ARG A 74 23.12 -1.15 14.30
CA ARG A 74 23.75 -0.63 15.52
C ARG A 74 23.18 0.72 15.93
N THR A 75 22.58 1.43 14.99
CA THR A 75 22.01 2.76 15.18
C THR A 75 20.65 2.87 14.51
N ALA A 76 19.87 3.88 14.91
CA ALA A 76 18.62 4.21 14.23
C ALA A 76 18.79 4.48 12.73
N ARG A 77 19.98 4.98 12.33
CA ARG A 77 20.29 5.24 10.93
C ARG A 77 20.46 3.93 10.14
N ASP A 78 21.03 2.91 10.76
CA ASP A 78 21.19 1.61 10.11
C ASP A 78 19.85 0.94 9.88
N ALA A 79 18.92 1.05 10.85
CA ALA A 79 17.54 0.57 10.71
C ALA A 79 16.83 1.22 9.50
N VAL A 80 16.98 2.53 9.33
CA VAL A 80 16.45 3.26 8.17
C VAL A 80 17.10 2.76 6.88
N THR A 81 18.42 2.53 6.88
CA THR A 81 19.14 2.02 5.71
C THR A 81 18.67 0.62 5.34
N ALA A 82 18.50 -0.28 6.31
CA ALA A 82 17.98 -1.62 6.10
C ALA A 82 16.58 -1.60 5.47
N ALA A 83 15.68 -0.77 6.01
CA ALA A 83 14.34 -0.60 5.47
C ALA A 83 14.35 -0.04 4.03
N VAL A 84 15.21 0.94 3.72
CA VAL A 84 15.35 1.48 2.35
C VAL A 84 15.85 0.40 1.38
N LEU A 85 16.83 -0.40 1.76
CA LEU A 85 17.35 -1.49 0.93
C LEU A 85 16.27 -2.55 0.68
N TYR A 86 15.46 -2.86 1.69
CA TYR A 86 14.35 -3.78 1.55
C TYR A 86 13.25 -3.24 0.63
N LEU A 87 12.87 -1.97 0.78
CA LEU A 87 11.90 -1.33 -0.12
C LEU A 87 12.40 -1.32 -1.57
N ARG A 88 13.69 -1.12 -1.79
CA ARG A 88 14.29 -1.23 -3.14
C ARG A 88 14.22 -2.64 -3.69
N ARG A 89 14.44 -3.66 -2.87
CA ARG A 89 14.23 -5.05 -3.26
C ARG A 89 12.79 -5.32 -3.71
N LEU A 90 11.81 -4.67 -3.06
CA LEU A 90 10.40 -4.72 -3.43
C LEU A 90 10.06 -3.87 -4.68
N GLY A 91 11.05 -3.26 -5.34
CA GLY A 91 10.87 -2.48 -6.56
C GLY A 91 10.62 -0.99 -6.35
N HIS A 92 10.76 -0.48 -5.11
CA HIS A 92 10.62 0.95 -4.82
C HIS A 92 11.98 1.65 -4.87
N GLU A 93 12.40 2.13 -6.05
CA GLU A 93 13.74 2.73 -6.23
C GLU A 93 13.84 4.15 -5.67
N ASP A 94 12.77 4.95 -5.75
CA ASP A 94 12.73 6.39 -5.40
C ASP A 94 12.40 6.66 -3.93
N VAL A 95 12.89 5.82 -2.99
CA VAL A 95 12.58 5.98 -1.56
C VAL A 95 13.38 7.12 -0.96
N ARG A 96 12.67 8.07 -0.33
CA ARG A 96 13.22 9.26 0.35
C ARG A 96 12.64 9.38 1.76
N ARG A 97 13.27 10.17 2.62
CA ARG A 97 12.67 10.53 3.90
C ARG A 97 11.40 11.35 3.69
N ALA A 98 10.31 10.97 4.33
CA ALA A 98 9.07 11.72 4.33
C ALA A 98 9.21 12.95 5.24
N HIS A 99 8.80 14.13 4.73
CA HIS A 99 8.80 15.36 5.54
C HIS A 99 7.66 15.41 6.57
N ARG A 100 6.58 14.66 6.33
CA ARG A 100 5.44 14.53 7.23
C ARG A 100 5.40 13.12 7.78
N CYS A 101 5.84 12.94 9.01
CA CYS A 101 5.70 11.68 9.72
C CYS A 101 5.19 11.97 11.14
N PRO A 102 4.35 11.09 11.71
CA PRO A 102 3.92 11.21 13.11
C PRO A 102 5.13 11.28 14.05
N PRO A 103 4.94 11.78 15.28
CA PRO A 103 6.01 12.26 16.19
C PRO A 103 7.04 11.20 16.62
N ALA A 104 6.84 9.92 16.34
CA ALA A 104 7.78 8.87 16.65
C ALA A 104 8.22 8.11 15.40
N GLY A 105 9.53 7.87 15.23
CA GLY A 105 10.10 7.12 14.11
C GLY A 105 10.48 7.98 12.89
N VAL A 106 10.95 7.30 11.84
CA VAL A 106 11.38 7.91 10.58
C VAL A 106 10.44 7.47 9.47
N GLY A 107 9.80 8.43 8.80
CA GLY A 107 9.00 8.20 7.61
C GLY A 107 9.86 8.04 6.37
N LEU A 108 9.48 7.11 5.51
CA LEU A 108 10.04 6.90 4.18
C LEU A 108 8.90 6.96 3.17
N ALA A 109 9.08 7.72 2.11
CA ALA A 109 8.11 7.84 1.04
C ALA A 109 8.75 7.53 -0.31
N GLY A 110 8.04 6.80 -1.14
CA GLY A 110 8.37 6.52 -2.54
C GLY A 110 7.12 6.55 -3.38
N ARG A 111 7.25 6.29 -4.66
CA ARG A 111 6.09 6.27 -5.56
C ARG A 111 5.10 5.18 -5.13
N GLY A 112 3.93 5.59 -4.63
CA GLY A 112 2.85 4.69 -4.20
C GLY A 112 3.15 3.88 -2.93
N VAL A 113 4.19 4.25 -2.18
CA VAL A 113 4.56 3.60 -0.92
C VAL A 113 4.92 4.61 0.16
N LEU A 114 4.42 4.38 1.37
CA LEU A 114 4.78 5.09 2.59
C LEU A 114 5.22 4.06 3.62
N ALA A 115 6.42 4.19 4.14
CA ALA A 115 6.90 3.29 5.17
C ALA A 115 7.30 4.06 6.43
N ARG A 116 7.16 3.41 7.57
CA ARG A 116 7.61 3.93 8.86
C ARG A 116 8.66 2.98 9.44
N VAL A 117 9.75 3.56 9.92
CA VAL A 117 10.79 2.84 10.65
C VAL A 117 10.80 3.36 12.09
N ASP A 118 10.49 2.50 13.02
CA ASP A 118 10.52 2.81 14.46
C ASP A 118 11.75 2.17 15.13
N PRO A 119 12.78 2.98 15.42
CA PRO A 119 14.00 2.50 16.07
C PRO A 119 13.88 2.50 17.60
N SER A 120 12.71 2.76 18.16
CA SER A 120 12.52 2.80 19.61
C SER A 120 12.68 1.41 20.24
N SER A 121 13.02 1.40 21.53
CA SER A 121 13.14 0.17 22.34
C SER A 121 11.81 -0.34 22.88
N ARG A 122 10.71 0.27 22.52
CA ARG A 122 9.36 -0.15 22.93
C ARG A 122 8.58 -0.69 21.74
N PRO A 123 7.67 -1.65 21.94
CA PRO A 123 6.78 -2.12 20.89
C PRO A 123 5.93 -0.98 20.30
N ALA A 124 5.71 -1.04 18.99
CA ALA A 124 4.81 -0.11 18.32
C ALA A 124 3.36 -0.33 18.79
N THR A 125 2.65 0.77 18.99
CA THR A 125 1.28 0.77 19.51
C THR A 125 0.24 0.75 18.39
N LEU A 126 -1.00 0.40 18.75
CA LEU A 126 -2.15 0.49 17.85
C LEU A 126 -2.26 1.87 17.19
N ARG A 127 -2.10 2.94 17.97
CA ARG A 127 -2.13 4.32 17.47
C ARG A 127 -1.05 4.58 16.42
N ASP A 128 0.14 4.00 16.59
CA ASP A 128 1.24 4.17 15.64
C ASP A 128 0.89 3.57 14.27
N VAL A 129 0.26 2.39 14.26
CA VAL A 129 -0.21 1.71 13.06
C VAL A 129 -1.33 2.52 12.38
N GLU A 130 -2.33 2.95 13.15
CA GLU A 130 -3.46 3.72 12.61
C GLU A 130 -3.02 5.07 12.03
N CYS A 131 -2.10 5.77 12.69
CA CYS A 131 -1.57 7.03 12.17
C CYS A 131 -0.83 6.84 10.85
N LEU A 132 -0.05 5.76 10.71
CA LEU A 132 0.61 5.45 9.45
C LEU A 132 -0.42 5.14 8.35
N TRP A 133 -1.40 4.30 8.66
CA TRP A 133 -2.44 3.92 7.71
C TRP A 133 -3.25 5.13 7.24
N LEU A 134 -3.69 6.00 8.16
CA LEU A 134 -4.41 7.23 7.81
C LEU A 134 -3.58 8.14 6.91
N THR A 135 -2.29 8.31 7.21
CA THR A 135 -1.38 9.11 6.37
C THR A 135 -1.26 8.51 4.97
N ALA A 136 -1.09 7.19 4.87
CA ALA A 136 -0.99 6.52 3.59
C ALA A 136 -2.28 6.63 2.76
N MET A 137 -3.44 6.57 3.41
CA MET A 137 -4.75 6.75 2.76
C MET A 137 -4.87 8.15 2.15
N THR A 138 -4.41 9.21 2.86
CA THR A 138 -4.44 10.57 2.31
C THR A 138 -3.51 10.76 1.12
N GLU A 139 -2.45 9.97 1.04
CA GLU A 139 -1.46 10.02 -0.04
C GLU A 139 -1.73 8.98 -1.15
N SER A 140 -2.82 8.20 -1.04
CA SER A 140 -3.14 7.09 -1.95
C SER A 140 -1.96 6.12 -2.13
N ALA A 141 -1.24 5.86 -1.04
CA ALA A 141 -0.05 5.03 -0.99
C ALA A 141 -0.28 3.75 -0.18
N ARG A 142 0.45 2.69 -0.51
CA ARG A 142 0.55 1.51 0.36
C ARG A 142 1.42 1.85 1.57
N CYS A 143 1.10 1.34 2.75
CA CYS A 143 1.92 1.57 3.92
C CYS A 143 2.60 0.28 4.39
N LEU A 144 3.82 0.42 4.93
CA LEU A 144 4.59 -0.64 5.57
C LEU A 144 5.16 -0.12 6.89
N TYR A 145 5.22 -0.99 7.90
CA TYR A 145 5.78 -0.63 9.19
C TYR A 145 6.97 -1.53 9.55
N PHE A 146 8.10 -0.91 9.92
CA PHE A 146 9.29 -1.58 10.40
C PHE A 146 9.56 -1.18 11.85
N SER A 147 9.70 -2.15 12.73
CA SER A 147 10.01 -1.95 14.15
C SER A 147 11.24 -2.75 14.57
N LEU A 148 12.05 -2.22 15.51
CA LEU A 148 13.15 -2.96 16.15
C LEU A 148 12.68 -3.76 17.38
N SER A 149 11.58 -3.33 18.03
CA SER A 149 11.12 -3.89 19.30
C SER A 149 9.79 -4.64 19.20
N GLY A 150 9.32 -4.86 17.95
CA GLY A 150 8.06 -5.54 17.70
C GLY A 150 6.83 -4.65 17.85
N TYR A 151 5.69 -5.26 18.10
CA TYR A 151 4.36 -4.65 18.09
C TYR A 151 3.54 -5.13 19.27
N ALA A 152 2.74 -4.25 19.85
CA ALA A 152 1.71 -4.64 20.82
C ALA A 152 0.67 -5.56 20.14
N GLU A 153 0.02 -6.41 20.91
CA GLU A 153 -0.93 -7.41 20.39
C GLU A 153 -2.11 -6.75 19.64
N ASP A 154 -2.67 -5.69 20.23
CA ASP A 154 -3.73 -4.88 19.64
C ASP A 154 -3.28 -4.18 18.33
N ALA A 155 -2.02 -3.74 18.28
CA ALA A 155 -1.43 -3.16 17.08
C ALA A 155 -1.31 -4.19 15.94
N ARG A 156 -0.94 -5.43 16.25
CA ARG A 156 -0.87 -6.53 15.26
C ARG A 156 -2.25 -6.87 14.72
N ALA A 157 -3.22 -7.09 15.62
CA ALA A 157 -4.60 -7.39 15.23
C ALA A 157 -5.20 -6.28 14.35
N ARG A 158 -4.91 -5.02 14.69
CA ARG A 158 -5.36 -3.88 13.89
C ARG A 158 -4.68 -3.80 12.53
N ALA A 159 -3.38 -4.05 12.47
CA ALA A 159 -2.63 -4.07 11.21
C ALA A 159 -3.15 -5.16 10.27
N ASP A 160 -3.47 -6.34 10.78
CA ASP A 160 -4.08 -7.42 10.00
C ASP A 160 -5.44 -6.99 9.42
N ALA A 161 -6.29 -6.38 10.25
CA ALA A 161 -7.60 -5.88 9.81
C ALA A 161 -7.50 -4.76 8.76
N LEU A 162 -6.45 -3.94 8.80
CA LEU A 162 -6.21 -2.85 7.86
C LEU A 162 -5.36 -3.26 6.65
N GLY A 163 -4.85 -4.49 6.62
CA GLY A 163 -3.95 -4.97 5.58
C GLY A 163 -2.57 -4.29 5.58
N VAL A 164 -2.09 -3.85 6.75
CA VAL A 164 -0.79 -3.18 6.90
C VAL A 164 0.31 -4.22 7.13
N PRO A 165 1.30 -4.35 6.23
CA PRO A 165 2.46 -5.22 6.44
C PRO A 165 3.33 -4.73 7.59
N LEU A 166 3.62 -5.64 8.53
CA LEU A 166 4.48 -5.41 9.68
C LEU A 166 5.76 -6.23 9.57
N PHE A 167 6.90 -5.57 9.74
CA PHE A 167 8.22 -6.20 9.70
C PHE A 167 9.00 -5.93 10.99
N LEU A 168 9.60 -6.98 11.54
CA LEU A 168 10.58 -6.85 12.61
C LEU A 168 11.98 -6.77 11.99
N LEU A 169 12.73 -5.73 12.31
CA LEU A 169 14.13 -5.61 11.92
C LEU A 169 15.01 -6.29 12.97
N ASP A 170 15.63 -7.37 12.58
CA ASP A 170 16.60 -8.05 13.45
C ASP A 170 17.97 -7.31 13.51
N PRO A 171 18.85 -7.63 14.45
CA PRO A 171 20.17 -7.00 14.53
C PRO A 171 21.04 -7.19 13.28
N THR A 172 20.76 -8.18 12.44
CA THR A 172 21.48 -8.41 11.18
C THR A 172 20.97 -7.50 10.06
N GLY A 173 19.86 -6.80 10.28
CA GLY A 173 19.26 -5.88 9.33
C GLY A 173 18.37 -6.58 8.28
N VAL A 174 17.97 -7.81 8.55
CA VAL A 174 17.01 -8.55 7.71
C VAL A 174 15.60 -8.31 8.25
N PRO A 175 14.69 -7.71 7.46
CA PRO A 175 13.31 -7.57 7.85
C PRO A 175 12.62 -8.93 7.90
N GLN A 176 12.03 -9.26 9.04
CA GLN A 176 11.26 -10.48 9.26
C GLN A 176 9.76 -10.13 9.20
N PRO A 177 8.95 -10.80 8.36
CA PRO A 177 7.52 -10.58 8.36
C PRO A 177 6.90 -11.02 9.69
N VAL A 178 5.93 -10.27 10.20
CA VAL A 178 5.30 -10.50 11.50
C VAL A 178 3.81 -10.81 11.39
N ASN A 179 3.23 -10.56 10.21
CA ASN A 179 1.81 -10.78 9.96
C ASN A 179 1.52 -11.21 8.52
N GLY A 180 0.30 -11.71 8.27
CA GLY A 180 -0.12 -12.23 6.97
C GLY A 180 0.10 -11.27 5.79
N PRO A 181 -0.26 -9.97 5.89
CA PRO A 181 0.05 -8.99 4.85
C PRO A 181 1.55 -8.86 4.53
N ALA A 182 2.43 -8.99 5.54
CA ALA A 182 3.88 -8.95 5.34
C ALA A 182 4.41 -10.22 4.69
N ASP A 183 3.90 -11.39 5.09
CA ASP A 183 4.24 -12.68 4.45
C ASP A 183 3.88 -12.66 2.96
N ALA A 184 2.68 -12.19 2.63
CA ALA A 184 2.21 -12.10 1.26
C ALA A 184 3.07 -11.15 0.42
N LEU A 185 3.53 -10.05 1.02
CA LEU A 185 4.36 -9.06 0.34
C LEU A 185 5.79 -9.60 0.11
N ASP A 186 6.36 -10.30 1.09
CA ASP A 186 7.71 -10.87 0.99
C ASP A 186 7.76 -12.00 -0.04
N ALA A 187 6.73 -12.85 -0.08
CA ALA A 187 6.59 -13.91 -1.08
C ALA A 187 6.38 -13.37 -2.51
N GLY A 188 5.69 -12.25 -2.67
CA GLY A 188 5.44 -11.62 -3.97
C GLY A 188 6.60 -10.78 -4.51
N GLY A 189 7.59 -10.45 -3.68
CA GLY A 189 8.77 -9.67 -4.03
C GLY A 189 10.03 -10.51 -4.31
N ALA A 190 9.89 -11.83 -4.36
CA ALA A 190 10.99 -12.78 -4.62
C ALA A 190 11.11 -13.14 -6.10
#